data_a9b3ea55f15480a675389ff72df6fcf7
#
_entry.id   a9b3ea55f15480a675389ff72df6fcf7
#
_cell.length_a   1.000
_cell.length_b   1.000
_cell.length_c   1.000
_cell.angle_alpha   90.00
_cell.angle_beta   90.00
_cell.angle_gamma   90.00
#
_symmetry.space_group_name_H-M   'P 1'
#
loop_
_entity.id
_entity.type
_entity.pdbx_description
1 polymer ?
#
loop_
_entity_poly.entity_id
_entity_poly.type
_entity_poly.pdbx_seq_one_letter_code
_entity_poly.pdbx_strand_id
1 'polypeptide(L)'
;MTADDVPRLAAIQGQPGVAAAWGEPELEKLAGKAAGTDECTVFAVELEGEVVGLVQYHEEDDPMYRHAGIDIFLSEDVQGRGLGTETVRTMAEYLIRERGHHRLVIDPAAHNTAAIRAYEKAGFKPVGVMRQYERLPGGEWHDGLLMDLLADEL
;
A
#
# COMPACT_ATOMS: atom_id res chain seq x y z
N MET A 1 -3.45 8.01 10.88
CA MET A 1 -4.61 8.56 10.14
C MET A 1 -5.68 8.94 11.15
N THR A 2 -6.30 10.10 11.00
CA THR A 2 -7.39 10.62 11.83
C THR A 2 -8.60 10.99 10.97
N ALA A 3 -9.73 11.30 11.60
CA ALA A 3 -10.92 11.77 10.89
C ALA A 3 -10.66 13.05 10.08
N ASP A 4 -9.75 13.90 10.54
CA ASP A 4 -9.40 15.15 9.87
C ASP A 4 -8.66 14.93 8.53
N ASP A 5 -8.03 13.77 8.35
CA ASP A 5 -7.31 13.42 7.13
C ASP A 5 -8.24 12.94 6.01
N VAL A 6 -9.47 12.52 6.34
CA VAL A 6 -10.42 11.90 5.40
C VAL A 6 -10.71 12.77 4.18
N PRO A 7 -11.02 14.08 4.29
CA PRO A 7 -11.29 14.91 3.12
C PRO A 7 -10.10 15.00 2.17
N ARG A 8 -8.89 15.13 2.72
CA ARG A 8 -7.66 15.22 1.92
C ARG A 8 -7.35 13.89 1.23
N LEU A 9 -7.47 12.78 1.95
CA LEU A 9 -7.24 11.44 1.38
C LEU A 9 -8.28 11.08 0.32
N ALA A 10 -9.55 11.48 0.51
CA ALA A 10 -10.57 11.32 -0.53
C ALA A 10 -10.22 12.12 -1.80
N ALA A 11 -9.74 13.35 -1.66
CA ALA A 11 -9.29 14.16 -2.80
C ALA A 11 -8.11 13.52 -3.54
N ILE A 12 -7.15 12.94 -2.82
CA ILE A 12 -6.00 12.23 -3.41
C ILE A 12 -6.48 10.95 -4.11
N GLN A 13 -7.30 10.15 -3.48
CA GLN A 13 -7.81 8.90 -4.08
C GLN A 13 -8.65 9.18 -5.34
N GLY A 14 -9.35 10.31 -5.40
CA GLY A 14 -10.09 10.75 -6.58
C GLY A 14 -9.23 11.28 -7.73
N GLN A 15 -7.92 11.41 -7.57
CA GLN A 15 -7.02 11.76 -8.68
C GLN A 15 -7.02 10.63 -9.73
N PRO A 16 -7.03 10.94 -11.04
CA PRO A 16 -7.26 9.93 -12.09
C PRO A 16 -6.35 8.70 -12.02
N GLY A 17 -5.05 8.89 -11.80
CA GLY A 17 -4.09 7.79 -11.71
C GLY A 17 -4.25 6.95 -10.44
N VAL A 18 -4.67 7.56 -9.33
CA VAL A 18 -4.92 6.86 -8.07
C VAL A 18 -6.25 6.10 -8.14
N ALA A 19 -7.31 6.76 -8.61
CA ALA A 19 -8.65 6.15 -8.76
C ALA A 19 -8.64 4.97 -9.74
N ALA A 20 -7.80 5.02 -10.78
CA ALA A 20 -7.65 3.91 -11.73
C ALA A 20 -7.18 2.61 -11.06
N ALA A 21 -6.38 2.70 -10.00
CA ALA A 21 -5.87 1.56 -9.25
C ALA A 21 -6.71 1.23 -8.00
N TRP A 22 -7.14 2.26 -7.27
CA TRP A 22 -7.80 2.12 -5.96
C TRP A 22 -9.33 2.25 -6.01
N GLY A 23 -9.90 2.66 -7.12
CA GLY A 23 -11.31 3.02 -7.24
C GLY A 23 -11.60 4.42 -6.72
N GLU A 24 -12.82 4.88 -7.02
CA GLU A 24 -13.30 6.17 -6.51
C GLU A 24 -13.38 6.17 -4.98
N PRO A 25 -13.12 7.31 -4.33
CA PRO A 25 -13.13 7.39 -2.88
C PRO A 25 -14.56 7.16 -2.33
N GLU A 26 -14.65 6.30 -1.32
CA GLU A 26 -15.84 6.09 -0.54
C GLU A 26 -15.62 6.66 0.86
N LEU A 27 -16.29 7.79 1.17
CA LEU A 27 -16.08 8.51 2.42
C LEU A 27 -16.35 7.65 3.67
N GLU A 28 -17.36 6.77 3.62
CA GLU A 28 -17.65 5.86 4.73
C GLU A 28 -16.51 4.86 4.98
N LYS A 29 -15.91 4.34 3.93
CA LYS A 29 -14.75 3.46 4.05
C LYS A 29 -13.53 4.18 4.62
N LEU A 30 -13.24 5.39 4.13
CA LEU A 30 -12.15 6.20 4.66
C LEU A 30 -12.39 6.60 6.12
N ALA A 31 -13.63 6.92 6.49
CA ALA A 31 -14.00 7.20 7.87
C ALA A 31 -13.85 5.96 8.78
N GLY A 32 -14.22 4.77 8.29
CA GLY A 32 -14.00 3.50 8.96
C GLY A 32 -12.52 3.22 9.21
N LYS A 33 -11.67 3.47 8.21
CA LYS A 33 -10.20 3.38 8.35
C LYS A 33 -9.67 4.33 9.43
N ALA A 34 -10.12 5.58 9.44
CA ALA A 34 -9.74 6.57 10.45
C ALA A 34 -10.21 6.18 11.86
N ALA A 35 -11.37 5.54 11.97
CA ALA A 35 -11.93 5.07 13.25
C ALA A 35 -11.33 3.74 13.73
N GLY A 36 -10.50 3.06 12.91
CA GLY A 36 -9.92 1.77 13.25
C GLY A 36 -10.91 0.61 13.20
N THR A 37 -11.99 0.73 12.44
CA THR A 37 -12.99 -0.33 12.24
C THR A 37 -12.77 -1.17 10.99
N ASP A 38 -11.74 -0.83 10.22
CA ASP A 38 -11.29 -1.59 9.05
C ASP A 38 -10.38 -2.76 9.48
N GLU A 39 -10.30 -3.78 8.64
CA GLU A 39 -9.38 -4.92 8.86
C GLU A 39 -7.91 -4.52 8.73
N CYS A 40 -7.62 -3.44 8.02
CA CYS A 40 -6.29 -2.90 7.85
C CYS A 40 -5.95 -1.88 8.93
N THR A 41 -4.70 -1.86 9.36
CA THR A 41 -4.14 -0.73 10.12
C THR A 41 -3.63 0.32 9.15
N VAL A 42 -4.10 1.56 9.30
CA VAL A 42 -3.95 2.61 8.29
C VAL A 42 -3.22 3.83 8.86
N PHE A 43 -2.27 4.34 8.08
CA PHE A 43 -1.53 5.57 8.38
C PHE A 43 -1.68 6.59 7.26
N ALA A 44 -1.77 7.87 7.62
CA ALA A 44 -1.57 8.94 6.66
C ALA A 44 -0.07 9.12 6.39
N VAL A 45 0.29 9.32 5.12
CA VAL A 45 1.64 9.69 4.73
C VAL A 45 1.71 11.21 4.67
N GLU A 46 2.63 11.77 5.44
CA GLU A 46 2.84 13.23 5.51
C GLU A 46 4.20 13.62 4.92
N LEU A 47 4.21 14.71 4.20
CA LEU A 47 5.40 15.38 3.71
C LEU A 47 5.33 16.85 4.08
N GLU A 48 6.30 17.33 4.86
CA GLU A 48 6.37 18.74 5.32
C GLU A 48 5.07 19.24 6.00
N GLY A 49 4.41 18.34 6.77
CA GLY A 49 3.16 18.63 7.48
C GLY A 49 1.88 18.53 6.65
N GLU A 50 2.00 18.16 5.37
CA GLU A 50 0.87 17.98 4.47
C GLU A 50 0.60 16.48 4.24
N VAL A 51 -0.66 16.05 4.31
CA VAL A 51 -1.06 14.69 3.96
C VAL A 51 -0.98 14.52 2.45
N VAL A 52 -0.14 13.57 2.02
CA VAL A 52 0.16 13.29 0.61
C VAL A 52 -0.18 11.87 0.17
N GLY A 53 -0.68 11.03 1.07
CA GLY A 53 -1.07 9.67 0.74
C GLY A 53 -1.50 8.86 1.95
N LEU A 54 -1.70 7.58 1.69
CA LEU A 54 -2.10 6.58 2.67
C LEU A 54 -1.22 5.36 2.50
N VAL A 55 -0.80 4.78 3.62
CA VAL A 55 -0.20 3.45 3.67
C VAL A 55 -0.95 2.62 4.69
N GLN A 56 -1.21 1.37 4.35
CA GLN A 56 -1.89 0.44 5.24
C GLN A 56 -1.23 -0.93 5.21
N TYR A 57 -1.48 -1.71 6.24
CA TYR A 57 -1.12 -3.12 6.26
C TYR A 57 -2.25 -3.98 6.81
N HIS A 58 -2.28 -5.21 6.38
CA HIS A 58 -3.08 -6.28 6.97
C HIS A 58 -2.16 -7.39 7.44
N GLU A 59 -2.60 -8.15 8.45
CA GLU A 59 -1.83 -9.25 9.02
C GLU A 59 -2.58 -10.57 8.80
N GLU A 60 -1.87 -11.59 8.32
CA GLU A 60 -2.31 -12.97 8.38
C GLU A 60 -1.79 -13.56 9.69
N ASP A 61 -2.70 -13.85 10.61
CA ASP A 61 -2.38 -14.28 11.97
C ASP A 61 -2.32 -15.80 12.14
N ASP A 62 -2.68 -16.59 11.12
CA ASP A 62 -2.50 -18.05 11.18
C ASP A 62 -1.01 -18.36 11.38
N PRO A 63 -0.63 -19.03 12.49
CA PRO A 63 0.78 -19.31 12.78
C PRO A 63 1.53 -20.07 11.68
N MET A 64 0.81 -20.81 10.85
CA MET A 64 1.39 -21.58 9.74
C MET A 64 1.70 -20.72 8.52
N TYR A 65 1.05 -19.56 8.39
CA TYR A 65 1.12 -18.70 7.20
C TYR A 65 1.36 -17.24 7.55
N ARG A 66 1.77 -16.96 8.77
CA ARG A 66 1.89 -15.61 9.31
C ARG A 66 2.76 -14.71 8.44
N HIS A 67 2.20 -13.60 7.99
CA HIS A 67 2.87 -12.55 7.22
C HIS A 67 2.08 -11.24 7.33
N ALA A 68 2.62 -10.15 6.79
CA ALA A 68 1.87 -8.92 6.60
C ALA A 68 1.91 -8.46 5.14
N GLY A 69 0.81 -7.90 4.66
CA GLY A 69 0.71 -7.27 3.36
C GLY A 69 0.64 -5.76 3.48
N ILE A 70 1.24 -5.03 2.55
CA ILE A 70 1.31 -3.57 2.51
C ILE A 70 0.61 -3.05 1.26
N ASP A 71 -0.22 -2.02 1.42
CA ASP A 71 -0.80 -1.27 0.33
C ASP A 71 -0.52 0.22 0.52
N ILE A 72 -0.33 0.95 -0.56
CA ILE A 72 0.01 2.36 -0.55
C ILE A 72 -0.56 3.09 -1.76
N PHE A 73 -1.05 4.31 -1.54
CA PHE A 73 -1.18 5.29 -2.60
C PHE A 73 -0.61 6.65 -2.19
N LEU A 74 -0.09 7.37 -3.15
CA LEU A 74 0.42 8.72 -3.01
C LEU A 74 -0.24 9.65 -4.01
N SER A 75 -0.38 10.91 -3.63
CA SER A 75 -0.80 11.97 -4.54
C SER A 75 0.10 12.04 -5.77
N GLU A 76 -0.48 12.27 -6.93
CA GLU A 76 0.24 12.30 -8.21
C GLU A 76 1.37 13.32 -8.24
N ASP A 77 1.20 14.45 -7.54
CA ASP A 77 2.19 15.54 -7.50
C ASP A 77 3.47 15.22 -6.70
N VAL A 78 3.44 14.17 -5.86
CA VAL A 78 4.62 13.74 -5.08
C VAL A 78 5.21 12.42 -5.58
N GLN A 79 4.63 11.80 -6.59
CA GLN A 79 5.16 10.57 -7.19
C GLN A 79 6.46 10.83 -7.95
N GLY A 80 7.29 9.77 -8.12
CA GLY A 80 8.57 9.88 -8.83
C GLY A 80 9.68 10.58 -8.07
N ARG A 81 9.51 10.86 -6.77
CA ARG A 81 10.46 11.57 -5.90
C ARG A 81 11.08 10.68 -4.83
N GLY A 82 10.87 9.37 -4.90
CA GLY A 82 11.39 8.40 -3.93
C GLY A 82 10.54 8.23 -2.67
N LEU A 83 9.45 8.98 -2.51
CA LEU A 83 8.61 8.93 -1.31
C LEU A 83 7.91 7.58 -1.15
N GLY A 84 7.48 6.96 -2.24
CA GLY A 84 6.88 5.60 -2.21
C GLY A 84 7.86 4.56 -1.68
N THR A 85 9.10 4.59 -2.15
CA THR A 85 10.17 3.71 -1.67
C THR A 85 10.45 3.92 -0.18
N GLU A 86 10.58 5.18 0.25
CA GLU A 86 10.82 5.53 1.65
C GLU A 86 9.65 5.09 2.55
N THR A 87 8.42 5.35 2.15
CA THR A 87 7.22 4.97 2.92
C THR A 87 7.11 3.46 3.09
N VAL A 88 7.28 2.70 2.00
CA VAL A 88 7.21 1.23 2.04
C VAL A 88 8.34 0.64 2.88
N ARG A 89 9.55 1.19 2.77
CA ARG A 89 10.70 0.77 3.58
C ARG A 89 10.48 1.04 5.07
N THR A 90 9.97 2.21 5.43
CA THR A 90 9.65 2.57 6.83
C THR A 90 8.58 1.65 7.38
N MET A 91 7.53 1.35 6.61
CA MET A 91 6.50 0.39 7.01
C MET A 91 7.08 -1.02 7.17
N ALA A 92 7.95 -1.46 6.28
CA ALA A 92 8.62 -2.76 6.37
C ALA A 92 9.47 -2.87 7.65
N GLU A 93 10.24 -1.84 7.97
CA GLU A 93 11.01 -1.78 9.20
C GLU A 93 10.12 -1.89 10.45
N TYR A 94 9.01 -1.17 10.48
CA TYR A 94 8.03 -1.24 11.56
C TYR A 94 7.44 -2.66 11.71
N LEU A 95 6.99 -3.25 10.60
CA LEU A 95 6.35 -4.57 10.61
C LEU A 95 7.31 -5.68 11.04
N ILE A 96 8.57 -5.60 10.66
CA ILE A 96 9.58 -6.58 11.03
C ILE A 96 10.04 -6.38 12.47
N ARG A 97 10.42 -5.14 12.86
CA ARG A 97 11.06 -4.88 14.15
C ARG A 97 10.08 -4.78 15.32
N GLU A 98 8.92 -4.14 15.08
CA GLU A 98 7.94 -3.88 16.15
C GLU A 98 6.81 -4.92 16.14
N ARG A 99 6.39 -5.42 14.97
CA ARG A 99 5.33 -6.41 14.85
C ARG A 99 5.84 -7.85 14.75
N GLY A 100 7.14 -8.05 14.52
CA GLY A 100 7.81 -9.35 14.53
C GLY A 100 7.46 -10.24 13.33
N HIS A 101 7.10 -9.67 12.19
CA HIS A 101 6.88 -10.43 10.97
C HIS A 101 8.20 -10.90 10.37
N HIS A 102 8.26 -12.16 9.94
CA HIS A 102 9.41 -12.72 9.24
C HIS A 102 9.34 -12.52 7.72
N ARG A 103 8.14 -12.23 7.19
CA ARG A 103 7.86 -12.09 5.77
C ARG A 103 6.81 -11.01 5.53
N LEU A 104 7.07 -10.13 4.58
CA LEU A 104 6.14 -9.11 4.11
C LEU A 104 5.84 -9.34 2.64
N VAL A 105 4.63 -9.00 2.21
CA VAL A 105 4.22 -9.07 0.80
C VAL A 105 3.68 -7.72 0.33
N ILE A 106 3.82 -7.48 -0.97
CA ILE A 106 3.20 -6.38 -1.69
C ILE A 106 2.91 -6.85 -3.11
N ASP A 107 1.81 -6.45 -3.70
CA ASP A 107 1.33 -7.01 -4.96
C ASP A 107 0.86 -5.94 -5.96
N PRO A 108 1.78 -5.13 -6.48
CA PRO A 108 1.44 -4.14 -7.49
C PRO A 108 0.84 -4.79 -8.74
N ALA A 109 0.02 -4.04 -9.48
CA ALA A 109 -0.40 -4.46 -10.80
C ALA A 109 0.84 -4.75 -11.68
N ALA A 110 0.83 -5.85 -12.41
CA ALA A 110 2.00 -6.31 -13.17
C ALA A 110 2.48 -5.29 -14.22
N HIS A 111 1.58 -4.42 -14.70
CA HIS A 111 1.90 -3.34 -15.64
C HIS A 111 2.40 -2.06 -14.96
N ASN A 112 2.31 -1.94 -13.65
CA ASN A 112 2.75 -0.75 -12.90
C ASN A 112 4.25 -0.80 -12.63
N THR A 113 5.05 -0.54 -13.66
CA THR A 113 6.51 -0.60 -13.58
C THR A 113 7.12 0.39 -12.60
N ALA A 114 6.48 1.56 -12.41
CA ALA A 114 6.96 2.56 -11.46
C ALA A 114 6.84 2.06 -10.02
N ALA A 115 5.71 1.45 -9.64
CA ALA A 115 5.51 0.86 -8.32
C ALA A 115 6.46 -0.31 -8.10
N ILE A 116 6.60 -1.22 -9.08
CA ILE A 116 7.50 -2.37 -9.00
C ILE A 116 8.95 -1.91 -8.71
N ARG A 117 9.44 -0.91 -9.45
CA ARG A 117 10.78 -0.35 -9.22
C ARG A 117 10.94 0.30 -7.85
N ALA A 118 9.90 1.00 -7.37
CA ALA A 118 9.92 1.60 -6.04
C ALA A 118 10.03 0.53 -4.94
N TYR A 119 9.30 -0.59 -5.09
CA TYR A 119 9.31 -1.69 -4.13
C TYR A 119 10.60 -2.52 -4.20
N GLU A 120 11.17 -2.72 -5.39
CA GLU A 120 12.51 -3.30 -5.54
C GLU A 120 13.58 -2.48 -4.81
N LYS A 121 13.53 -1.15 -4.93
CA LYS A 121 14.42 -0.24 -4.19
C LYS A 121 14.19 -0.28 -2.68
N ALA A 122 12.99 -0.60 -2.23
CA ALA A 122 12.69 -0.80 -0.81
C ALA A 122 13.18 -2.15 -0.28
N GLY A 123 13.60 -3.06 -1.16
CA GLY A 123 14.16 -4.37 -0.83
C GLY A 123 13.28 -5.57 -1.19
N PHE A 124 12.08 -5.35 -1.71
CA PHE A 124 11.20 -6.42 -2.14
C PHE A 124 11.71 -7.09 -3.42
N LYS A 125 11.48 -8.40 -3.50
CA LYS A 125 11.87 -9.23 -4.65
C LYS A 125 10.64 -9.82 -5.32
N PRO A 126 10.61 -9.91 -6.67
CA PRO A 126 9.54 -10.60 -7.37
C PRO A 126 9.47 -12.09 -6.99
N VAL A 127 8.27 -12.55 -6.66
CA VAL A 127 7.97 -13.97 -6.44
C VAL A 127 7.36 -14.59 -7.69
N GLY A 128 6.38 -13.93 -8.29
CA GLY A 128 5.74 -14.43 -9.50
C GLY A 128 4.49 -13.63 -9.89
N VAL A 129 4.08 -13.83 -11.14
CA VAL A 129 2.88 -13.20 -11.69
C VAL A 129 1.64 -13.98 -11.27
N MET A 130 0.68 -13.27 -10.71
CA MET A 130 -0.66 -13.76 -10.40
C MET A 130 -1.59 -13.35 -11.54
N ARG A 131 -1.97 -14.34 -12.36
CA ARG A 131 -2.81 -14.07 -13.55
C ARG A 131 -4.24 -13.76 -13.16
N GLN A 132 -4.82 -12.71 -13.77
CA GLN A 132 -6.20 -12.26 -13.52
C GLN A 132 -6.50 -12.14 -12.02
N TYR A 133 -5.59 -11.51 -11.30
CA TYR A 133 -5.60 -11.42 -9.84
C TYR A 133 -6.58 -10.36 -9.34
N GLU A 134 -6.57 -9.18 -9.96
CA GLU A 134 -7.31 -8.02 -9.52
C GLU A 134 -8.29 -7.54 -10.59
N ARG A 135 -9.52 -7.30 -10.18
CA ARG A 135 -10.51 -6.63 -11.01
C ARG A 135 -10.43 -5.13 -10.79
N LEU A 136 -9.98 -4.41 -11.79
CA LEU A 136 -9.90 -2.96 -11.74
C LEU A 136 -11.28 -2.30 -11.80
N PRO A 137 -11.39 -1.02 -11.37
CA PRO A 137 -12.67 -0.28 -11.37
C PRO A 137 -13.39 -0.27 -12.71
N GLY A 138 -12.68 -0.34 -13.84
CA GLY A 138 -13.24 -0.47 -15.18
C GLY A 138 -13.84 -1.85 -15.51
N GLY A 139 -13.73 -2.82 -14.61
CA GLY A 139 -14.30 -4.16 -14.74
C GLY A 139 -13.39 -5.19 -15.40
N GLU A 140 -12.22 -4.80 -15.88
CA GLU A 140 -11.22 -5.70 -16.47
C GLU A 140 -10.40 -6.40 -15.40
N TRP A 141 -10.04 -7.68 -15.64
CA TRP A 141 -9.11 -8.43 -14.81
C TRP A 141 -7.68 -8.15 -15.23
N HIS A 142 -6.81 -7.82 -14.27
CA HIS A 142 -5.40 -7.55 -14.49
C HIS A 142 -4.53 -8.51 -13.69
N ASP A 143 -3.34 -8.78 -14.24
CA ASP A 143 -2.33 -9.56 -13.54
C ASP A 143 -1.70 -8.71 -12.43
N GLY A 144 -1.39 -9.35 -11.30
CA GLY A 144 -0.59 -8.79 -10.22
C GLY A 144 0.80 -9.40 -10.21
N LEU A 145 1.78 -8.65 -9.71
CA LEU A 145 3.11 -9.19 -9.41
C LEU A 145 3.24 -9.33 -7.90
N LEU A 146 3.26 -10.57 -7.42
CA LEU A 146 3.57 -10.81 -6.01
C LEU A 146 5.05 -10.56 -5.78
N MET A 147 5.34 -9.71 -4.80
CA MET A 147 6.69 -9.41 -4.32
C MET A 147 6.76 -9.66 -2.83
N ASP A 148 7.90 -10.08 -2.31
CA ASP A 148 8.10 -10.26 -0.88
C ASP A 148 9.43 -9.72 -0.38
N LEU A 149 9.50 -9.55 0.93
CA LEU A 149 10.70 -9.17 1.67
C LEU A 149 10.77 -10.03 2.94
N LEU A 150 11.89 -10.71 3.13
CA LEU A 150 12.16 -11.48 4.35
C LEU A 150 12.88 -10.60 5.38
N ALA A 151 12.64 -10.88 6.66
CA ALA A 151 13.19 -10.08 7.75
C ALA A 151 14.71 -9.99 7.77
N ASP A 152 15.38 -11.05 7.33
CA ASP A 152 16.84 -11.12 7.26
C ASP A 152 17.45 -10.42 6.02
N GLU A 153 16.60 -9.91 5.14
CA GLU A 153 16.99 -9.15 3.95
C GLU A 153 16.88 -7.62 4.13
N LEU A 154 16.34 -7.18 5.27
CA LEU A 154 16.10 -5.76 5.56
C LEU A 154 17.39 -5.03 5.95
#